data_c96f06def12931b1fd2db52f0485f09c
#
_entry.id   c96f06def12931b1fd2db52f0485f09c
#
_cell.length_a   1.000
_cell.length_b   1.000
_cell.length_c   1.000
_cell.angle_alpha   90.00
_cell.angle_beta   90.00
_cell.angle_gamma   90.00
#
_symmetry.space_group_name_H-M   'P 1'
#
loop_
_entity.id
_entity.type
_entity.pdbx_description
1 polymer ?
#
loop_
_entity_poly.entity_id
_entity_poly.type
_entity_poly.pdbx_seq_one_letter_code
_entity_poly.pdbx_strand_id
1 'polypeptide(L)'
;MSDARTSRIELNVTTDENKVPTSIRWSAGDAGIANAEAKAFALSVWNGREALSIDLWDKDMTVDEMKVFVCQSMMTLADALERATQDERAAGAIRGFTSELAERIGVGPAAE
;
A
#
# COMPACT_ATOMS: atom_id res chain seq x y z
N MET A 1 -14.66 -32.44 7.42
CA MET A 1 -14.17 -32.08 6.11
C MET A 1 -13.83 -30.60 6.03
N SER A 2 -12.66 -30.29 5.62
CA SER A 2 -12.19 -28.93 5.60
C SER A 2 -12.38 -28.32 4.21
N ASP A 3 -12.87 -27.10 4.18
CA ASP A 3 -12.97 -26.32 2.95
C ASP A 3 -11.87 -25.28 2.90
N ALA A 4 -10.80 -25.53 3.64
CA ALA A 4 -9.70 -24.57 3.70
C ALA A 4 -9.09 -24.33 2.32
N ARG A 5 -8.79 -23.10 2.05
CA ARG A 5 -8.16 -22.69 0.81
C ARG A 5 -6.97 -21.82 1.11
N THR A 6 -5.99 -21.87 0.24
CA THR A 6 -4.82 -21.02 0.37
C THR A 6 -4.83 -20.03 -0.76
N SER A 7 -4.76 -18.75 -0.42
CA SER A 7 -4.66 -17.70 -1.41
C SER A 7 -3.22 -17.22 -1.47
N ARG A 8 -2.79 -16.87 -2.67
CA ARG A 8 -1.41 -16.43 -2.88
C ARG A 8 -1.39 -15.01 -3.40
N ILE A 9 -0.52 -14.22 -2.82
CA ILE A 9 -0.22 -12.87 -3.30
C ILE A 9 1.25 -12.86 -3.65
N GLU A 10 1.58 -12.47 -4.88
CA GLU A 10 2.96 -12.46 -5.34
C GLU A 10 3.36 -11.06 -5.74
N LEU A 11 4.55 -10.67 -5.34
CA LEU A 11 5.16 -9.43 -5.76
C LEU A 11 6.49 -9.80 -6.42
N ASN A 12 6.61 -9.45 -7.70
CA ASN A 12 7.80 -9.78 -8.47
C ASN A 12 8.53 -8.51 -8.85
N VAL A 13 9.75 -8.37 -8.38
CA VAL A 13 10.55 -7.18 -8.60
C VAL A 13 11.74 -7.54 -9.46
N THR A 14 11.86 -6.85 -10.58
CA THR A 14 13.02 -6.99 -11.46
C THR A 14 13.93 -5.80 -11.23
N THR A 15 15.21 -6.06 -11.05
CA THR A 15 16.19 -5.00 -10.83
C THR A 15 17.23 -5.03 -11.92
N ASP A 16 17.88 -3.88 -12.12
CA ASP A 16 19.00 -3.83 -13.06
C ASP A 16 20.29 -4.24 -12.35
N GLU A 17 21.41 -4.07 -13.05
CA GLU A 17 22.70 -4.51 -12.52
C GLU A 17 23.12 -3.74 -11.28
N ASN A 18 22.52 -2.57 -11.05
CA ASN A 18 22.79 -1.75 -9.87
C ASN A 18 21.77 -2.00 -8.77
N LYS A 19 20.94 -3.04 -8.93
CA LYS A 19 19.90 -3.41 -7.96
C LYS A 19 18.80 -2.36 -7.84
N VAL A 20 18.61 -1.56 -8.88
CA VAL A 20 17.55 -0.58 -8.92
C VAL A 20 16.32 -1.24 -9.54
N PRO A 21 15.14 -1.16 -8.90
CA PRO A 21 13.93 -1.78 -9.47
C PRO A 21 13.54 -1.13 -10.78
N THR A 22 13.38 -1.95 -11.81
CA THR A 22 12.97 -1.48 -13.13
C THR A 22 11.57 -1.94 -13.49
N SER A 23 11.06 -2.96 -12.81
CA SER A 23 9.73 -3.48 -13.09
C SER A 23 9.19 -4.14 -11.83
N ILE A 24 7.95 -3.82 -11.51
CA ILE A 24 7.24 -4.46 -10.40
C ILE A 24 5.95 -5.01 -10.97
N ARG A 25 5.71 -6.29 -10.75
CA ARG A 25 4.49 -6.95 -11.18
C ARG A 25 3.89 -7.71 -10.02
N TRP A 26 2.57 -7.79 -9.96
CA TRP A 26 1.97 -8.50 -8.85
C TRP A 26 0.73 -9.27 -9.28
N SER A 27 0.43 -10.29 -8.50
CA SER A 27 -0.69 -11.17 -8.75
C SER A 27 -1.40 -11.47 -7.45
N ALA A 28 -2.72 -11.50 -7.51
CA ALA A 28 -3.56 -11.92 -6.39
C ALA A 28 -4.77 -12.57 -7.02
N GLY A 29 -4.68 -13.90 -7.23
CA GLY A 29 -5.68 -14.62 -8.01
C GLY A 29 -7.09 -14.46 -7.50
N ASP A 30 -7.26 -14.47 -6.19
CA ASP A 30 -8.60 -14.37 -5.60
C ASP A 30 -9.21 -13.00 -5.81
N ALA A 31 -8.39 -11.99 -6.07
CA ALA A 31 -8.87 -10.64 -6.35
C ALA A 31 -8.94 -10.37 -7.86
N GLY A 32 -8.68 -11.38 -8.68
CA GLY A 32 -8.74 -11.22 -10.12
C GLY A 32 -7.58 -10.46 -10.72
N ILE A 33 -6.46 -10.38 -9.99
CA ILE A 33 -5.29 -9.63 -10.44
C ILE A 33 -4.23 -10.62 -10.91
N ALA A 34 -3.78 -10.46 -12.16
CA ALA A 34 -2.80 -11.37 -12.74
C ALA A 34 -1.69 -10.56 -13.40
N ASN A 35 -0.50 -10.63 -12.84
CA ASN A 35 0.69 -10.02 -13.40
C ASN A 35 0.49 -8.55 -13.76
N ALA A 36 -0.13 -7.82 -12.85
CA ALA A 36 -0.41 -6.40 -13.06
C ALA A 36 0.82 -5.55 -12.80
N GLU A 37 0.92 -4.45 -13.53
CA GLU A 37 2.03 -3.53 -13.36
C GLU A 37 1.83 -2.68 -12.12
N ALA A 38 2.93 -2.39 -11.41
CA ALA A 38 2.90 -1.49 -10.27
C ALA A 38 4.17 -0.65 -10.30
N LYS A 39 4.10 0.55 -9.74
CA LYS A 39 5.27 1.42 -9.65
C LYS A 39 5.88 1.38 -8.26
N ALA A 40 5.12 0.94 -7.27
CA ALA A 40 5.59 0.91 -5.89
C ALA A 40 4.71 -0.04 -5.10
N PHE A 41 5.24 -0.51 -3.98
CA PHE A 41 4.41 -1.22 -3.01
C PHE A 41 4.96 -0.99 -1.62
N ALA A 42 4.08 -1.11 -0.64
CA ALA A 42 4.44 -1.09 0.76
C ALA A 42 3.68 -2.22 1.42
N LEU A 43 4.41 -3.17 1.94
CA LEU A 43 3.83 -4.36 2.56
C LEU A 43 4.19 -4.38 4.03
N SER A 44 3.18 -4.42 4.90
CA SER A 44 3.39 -4.54 6.33
C SER A 44 2.75 -5.83 6.82
N VAL A 45 3.49 -6.55 7.63
CA VAL A 45 3.01 -7.82 8.18
C VAL A 45 3.17 -7.76 9.69
N TRP A 46 2.09 -8.06 10.40
CA TRP A 46 2.11 -8.12 11.87
C TRP A 46 2.38 -9.56 12.27
N ASN A 47 3.50 -9.79 12.96
CA ASN A 47 3.89 -11.14 13.32
C ASN A 47 3.44 -11.54 14.73
N GLY A 48 2.60 -10.71 15.35
CA GLY A 48 2.16 -10.93 16.71
C GLY A 48 2.89 -10.08 17.73
N ARG A 49 3.97 -9.43 17.32
CA ARG A 49 4.78 -8.61 18.21
C ARG A 49 5.16 -7.26 17.60
N GLU A 50 5.39 -7.24 16.30
CA GLU A 50 5.80 -6.02 15.64
C GLU A 50 5.43 -6.07 14.18
N ALA A 51 5.35 -4.91 13.58
CA ALA A 51 5.10 -4.80 12.16
C ALA A 51 6.43 -4.80 11.41
N LEU A 52 6.54 -5.70 10.46
CA LEU A 52 7.70 -5.78 9.57
C LEU A 52 7.25 -5.34 8.20
N SER A 53 8.03 -4.51 7.55
CA SER A 53 7.61 -3.98 6.27
C SER A 53 8.70 -4.08 5.23
N ILE A 54 8.25 -4.24 3.99
CA ILE A 54 9.10 -4.16 2.81
C ILE A 54 8.47 -3.15 1.89
N ASP A 55 9.23 -2.16 1.48
CA ASP A 55 8.72 -1.18 0.54
C ASP A 55 9.75 -0.94 -0.54
N LEU A 56 9.24 -0.82 -1.77
CA LEU A 56 10.09 -0.61 -2.94
C LEU A 56 9.33 0.24 -3.94
N TRP A 57 10.07 0.93 -4.78
CA TRP A 57 9.49 1.70 -5.88
C TRP A 57 10.41 1.60 -7.08
N ASP A 58 9.84 1.75 -8.27
CA ASP A 58 10.64 1.62 -9.47
C ASP A 58 11.36 2.93 -9.78
N LYS A 59 12.28 2.87 -10.72
CA LYS A 59 13.14 4.02 -11.04
C LYS A 59 12.37 5.19 -11.64
N ASP A 60 11.16 4.95 -12.12
CA ASP A 60 10.37 5.99 -12.76
C ASP A 60 9.36 6.65 -11.82
N MET A 61 9.32 6.20 -10.58
CA MET A 61 8.42 6.78 -9.58
C MET A 61 8.84 8.21 -9.26
N THR A 62 7.94 9.15 -9.47
CA THR A 62 8.25 10.55 -9.19
C THR A 62 8.00 10.88 -7.73
N VAL A 63 8.56 12.01 -7.29
CA VAL A 63 8.34 12.48 -5.92
C VAL A 63 6.86 12.73 -5.69
N ASP A 64 6.19 13.35 -6.65
CA ASP A 64 4.76 13.62 -6.52
C ASP A 64 3.95 12.34 -6.44
N GLU A 65 4.29 11.36 -7.24
CA GLU A 65 3.62 10.07 -7.17
C GLU A 65 3.81 9.40 -5.81
N MET A 66 5.02 9.49 -5.26
CA MET A 66 5.28 8.92 -3.94
C MET A 66 4.43 9.60 -2.87
N LYS A 67 4.28 10.93 -2.95
CA LYS A 67 3.45 11.64 -1.99
C LYS A 67 1.99 11.18 -2.06
N VAL A 68 1.48 11.02 -3.29
CA VAL A 68 0.11 10.54 -3.48
C VAL A 68 -0.04 9.13 -2.95
N PHE A 69 0.93 8.27 -3.26
CA PHE A 69 0.90 6.88 -2.81
C PHE A 69 0.84 6.79 -1.30
N VAL A 70 1.68 7.57 -0.60
CA VAL A 70 1.70 7.53 0.86
C VAL A 70 0.36 8.01 1.43
N CYS A 71 -0.18 9.12 0.91
CA CYS A 71 -1.45 9.63 1.43
C CYS A 71 -2.59 8.66 1.18
N GLN A 72 -2.66 8.07 -0.01
CA GLN A 72 -3.72 7.11 -0.28
C GLN A 72 -3.57 5.85 0.57
N SER A 73 -2.33 5.43 0.81
CA SER A 73 -2.09 4.27 1.65
C SER A 73 -2.54 4.53 3.09
N MET A 74 -2.31 5.74 3.59
CA MET A 74 -2.77 6.09 4.92
C MET A 74 -4.29 6.04 5.01
N MET A 75 -4.98 6.47 3.96
CA MET A 75 -6.44 6.39 3.93
C MET A 75 -6.92 4.94 3.94
N THR A 76 -6.27 4.07 3.18
CA THR A 76 -6.68 2.66 3.17
C THR A 76 -6.39 1.99 4.50
N LEU A 77 -5.32 2.40 5.18
CA LEU A 77 -5.05 1.89 6.53
C LEU A 77 -6.13 2.34 7.51
N ALA A 78 -6.60 3.58 7.38
CA ALA A 78 -7.70 4.05 8.22
C ALA A 78 -8.95 3.22 7.99
N ASP A 79 -9.24 2.89 6.71
CA ASP A 79 -10.39 2.05 6.40
C ASP A 79 -10.24 0.66 7.01
N ALA A 80 -9.05 0.10 6.96
CA ALA A 80 -8.80 -1.21 7.54
C ALA A 80 -8.99 -1.18 9.05
N LEU A 81 -8.50 -0.14 9.70
CA LEU A 81 -8.65 0.01 11.14
C LEU A 81 -10.13 0.08 11.52
N GLU A 82 -10.90 0.85 10.77
CA GLU A 82 -12.31 0.99 11.07
C GLU A 82 -13.06 -0.33 10.87
N ARG A 83 -12.75 -1.05 9.79
CA ARG A 83 -13.41 -2.35 9.56
C ARG A 83 -13.06 -3.35 10.66
N ALA A 84 -11.84 -3.32 11.14
CA ALA A 84 -11.38 -4.31 12.12
C ALA A 84 -11.86 -4.02 13.52
N THR A 85 -11.99 -2.74 13.88
CA THR A 85 -12.22 -2.35 15.27
C THR A 85 -13.54 -1.63 15.50
N GLN A 86 -14.20 -1.16 14.45
CA GLN A 86 -15.39 -0.31 14.54
C GLN A 86 -15.08 1.02 15.26
N ASP A 87 -13.83 1.39 15.36
CA ASP A 87 -13.43 2.62 16.05
C ASP A 87 -13.38 3.76 15.03
N GLU A 88 -14.52 4.43 14.89
CA GLU A 88 -14.64 5.52 13.92
C GLU A 88 -13.81 6.72 14.31
N ARG A 89 -13.59 6.92 15.60
CA ARG A 89 -12.81 8.08 16.05
C ARG A 89 -11.35 7.92 15.68
N ALA A 90 -10.81 6.73 15.89
CA ALA A 90 -9.42 6.47 15.54
C ALA A 90 -9.21 6.58 14.02
N ALA A 91 -10.11 5.98 13.25
CA ALA A 91 -10.02 6.06 11.80
C ALA A 91 -10.17 7.49 11.31
N GLY A 92 -11.10 8.23 11.92
CA GLY A 92 -11.31 9.64 11.57
C GLY A 92 -10.09 10.49 11.86
N ALA A 93 -9.40 10.19 12.97
CA ALA A 93 -8.17 10.92 13.30
C ALA A 93 -7.10 10.71 12.24
N ILE A 94 -6.95 9.48 11.76
CA ILE A 94 -5.98 9.20 10.70
C ILE A 94 -6.37 9.94 9.41
N ARG A 95 -7.66 9.89 9.06
CA ARG A 95 -8.12 10.56 7.84
C ARG A 95 -7.92 12.08 7.93
N GLY A 96 -8.22 12.66 9.08
CA GLY A 96 -8.03 14.09 9.28
C GLY A 96 -6.56 14.48 9.17
N PHE A 97 -5.70 13.72 9.82
CA PHE A 97 -4.27 13.98 9.74
C PHE A 97 -3.77 13.83 8.30
N THR A 98 -4.27 12.81 7.59
CA THR A 98 -3.85 12.58 6.21
C THR A 98 -4.26 13.73 5.30
N SER A 99 -5.47 14.25 5.49
CA SER A 99 -5.93 15.40 4.70
C SER A 99 -5.07 16.62 4.95
N GLU A 100 -4.71 16.85 6.20
CA GLU A 100 -3.84 17.98 6.53
C GLU A 100 -2.44 17.78 5.94
N LEU A 101 -1.94 16.57 6.03
CA LEU A 101 -0.63 16.25 5.45
C LEU A 101 -0.65 16.49 3.94
N ALA A 102 -1.71 16.03 3.26
CA ALA A 102 -1.81 16.19 1.82
C ALA A 102 -1.75 17.67 1.42
N GLU A 103 -2.41 18.52 2.18
CA GLU A 103 -2.34 19.95 1.92
C GLU A 103 -0.93 20.48 2.10
N ARG A 104 -0.26 20.08 3.16
CA ARG A 104 1.07 20.59 3.48
C ARG A 104 2.11 20.18 2.45
N ILE A 105 1.98 18.99 1.88
CA ILE A 105 2.97 18.50 0.92
C ILE A 105 2.53 18.71 -0.51
N GLY A 106 1.41 19.41 -0.72
CA GLY A 106 1.01 19.81 -2.05
C GLY A 106 0.33 18.75 -2.88
N VAL A 107 -0.25 17.75 -2.24
CA VAL A 107 -0.99 16.71 -2.96
C VAL A 107 -2.41 17.19 -3.28
N GLY A 108 -2.91 18.12 -2.46
CA GLY A 108 -4.23 18.68 -2.67
C GLY A 108 -5.33 17.65 -2.45
N PRO A 109 -6.52 17.96 -2.94
CA PRO A 109 -7.67 17.07 -2.77
C PRO A 109 -7.63 15.90 -3.74
N ALA A 110 -6.46 15.51 -4.17
CA ALA A 110 -6.30 14.43 -5.14
C ALA A 110 -6.89 13.13 -4.61
N ALA A 111 -7.21 13.10 -3.35
CA ALA A 111 -7.87 11.94 -2.78
C ALA A 111 -9.25 11.71 -3.36
N GLU A 112 -9.76 12.65 -4.11
CA GLU A 112 -11.06 12.44 -4.73
C GLU A 112 -11.03 11.41 -5.79
#